data_44da396e34e76036220273f970b2c7ea
#
_entry.id   44da396e34e76036220273f970b2c7ea
#
_cell.length_a   1.000
_cell.length_b   1.000
_cell.length_c   1.000
_cell.angle_alpha   90.00
_cell.angle_beta   90.00
_cell.angle_gamma   90.00
#
_symmetry.space_group_name_H-M   'P 1'
#
loop_
_entity.id
_entity.type
_entity.pdbx_description
1 polymer ?
#
loop_
_entity_poly.entity_id
_entity_poly.type
_entity_poly.pdbx_seq_one_letter_code
_entity_poly.pdbx_strand_id
1 'polypeptide(L)'
;MTDLLWRPAAPADGHVAACVGETMVALAPPDGIALRQTAGLALDVAGAESNVAMYLADHEVRSRWVSRLGDDVFGRRVLHRISAAGVDVTAVRTDPDRPTGLLVKDPDPAGTRVSYYRRGSAASAMGPDVLSSPALRTATLWHLTGITPALSDSCRELAMAALCDRPAGRPATSFDVNYRPSLWREPPRELLRTLAQAADVVFVGLDEAQSLWGDGLREATDVREYLPDPRILVVKDGATAATAFCGDASVTVPSLKVDVVEPVGAGDAFAAGFLAGLLKDQSAERSLRTGHLTAASALRVTGDHGPLPEPGERRRLLDIDIRGWCETR
;
A
#
# COMPACT_ATOMS: atom_id res chain seq x y z
N MET A 1 4.74 25.68 -14.73
CA MET A 1 5.77 24.96 -13.96
C MET A 1 5.95 23.60 -14.60
N THR A 2 7.13 23.30 -15.12
CA THR A 2 7.44 22.02 -15.75
C THR A 2 7.39 20.95 -14.67
N ASP A 3 6.51 19.96 -14.85
CA ASP A 3 6.37 18.83 -13.94
C ASP A 3 7.66 17.98 -14.02
N LEU A 4 8.48 18.06 -12.98
CA LEU A 4 9.76 17.37 -12.86
C LEU A 4 9.62 15.98 -12.22
N LEU A 5 8.40 15.44 -12.16
CA LEU A 5 8.17 14.13 -11.56
C LEU A 5 8.88 13.05 -12.38
N TRP A 6 9.81 12.34 -11.71
CA TRP A 6 10.43 11.16 -12.31
C TRP A 6 9.38 10.06 -12.57
N ARG A 7 9.53 9.35 -13.68
CA ARG A 7 8.60 8.28 -14.08
C ARG A 7 9.35 7.02 -14.52
N PRO A 8 8.77 5.82 -14.26
CA PRO A 8 9.25 4.61 -14.90
C PRO A 8 9.18 4.71 -16.42
N ALA A 9 10.06 4.03 -17.13
CA ALA A 9 9.98 3.95 -18.57
C ALA A 9 8.67 3.25 -19.00
N ALA A 10 7.90 3.88 -19.87
CA ALA A 10 6.65 3.33 -20.37
C ALA A 10 6.93 2.35 -21.52
N PRO A 11 6.51 1.08 -21.42
CA PRO A 11 6.52 0.16 -22.56
C PRO A 11 5.37 0.48 -23.53
N ALA A 12 5.49 0.00 -24.78
CA ALA A 12 4.47 0.24 -25.82
C ALA A 12 3.05 -0.20 -25.39
N ASP A 13 2.97 -1.25 -24.58
CA ASP A 13 1.70 -1.82 -24.09
C ASP A 13 1.20 -1.17 -22.80
N GLY A 14 1.82 -0.06 -22.35
CA GLY A 14 1.48 0.63 -21.11
C GLY A 14 2.03 -0.05 -19.84
N HIS A 15 1.89 0.62 -18.71
CA HIS A 15 2.44 0.16 -17.45
C HIS A 15 1.72 -1.06 -16.86
N VAL A 16 2.50 -1.89 -16.15
CA VAL A 16 2.02 -2.98 -15.32
C VAL A 16 2.69 -2.85 -13.95
N ALA A 17 1.91 -2.74 -12.90
CA ALA A 17 2.39 -2.76 -11.53
C ALA A 17 2.26 -4.17 -10.94
N ALA A 18 3.29 -4.66 -10.27
CA ALA A 18 3.27 -5.93 -9.54
C ALA A 18 3.45 -5.65 -8.04
N CYS A 19 2.44 -6.01 -7.26
CA CYS A 19 2.41 -5.83 -5.81
C CYS A 19 2.76 -7.17 -5.14
N VAL A 20 3.78 -7.18 -4.27
CA VAL A 20 4.33 -8.42 -3.68
C VAL A 20 4.15 -8.39 -2.17
N GLY A 21 3.29 -9.25 -1.64
CA GLY A 21 3.04 -9.30 -0.20
C GLY A 21 1.92 -10.24 0.22
N GLU A 22 1.63 -10.29 1.52
CA GLU A 22 0.62 -11.16 2.11
C GLU A 22 -0.76 -10.52 2.09
N THR A 23 -1.76 -11.37 1.83
CA THR A 23 -3.17 -11.07 2.09
C THR A 23 -3.77 -12.12 2.98
N MET A 24 -4.52 -11.69 3.97
CA MET A 24 -5.21 -12.50 4.96
C MET A 24 -6.73 -12.42 4.77
N VAL A 25 -7.46 -13.41 5.29
CA VAL A 25 -8.89 -13.22 5.52
C VAL A 25 -9.07 -12.38 6.77
N ALA A 26 -9.86 -11.32 6.66
CA ALA A 26 -10.25 -10.45 7.75
C ALA A 26 -11.63 -10.89 8.28
N LEU A 27 -11.71 -11.10 9.57
CA LEU A 27 -12.91 -11.47 10.29
C LEU A 27 -13.32 -10.31 11.20
N ALA A 28 -14.52 -9.77 11.03
CA ALA A 28 -15.03 -8.67 11.84
C ALA A 28 -16.51 -8.88 12.20
N PRO A 29 -16.96 -8.46 13.38
CA PRO A 29 -18.39 -8.39 13.67
C PRO A 29 -19.10 -7.46 12.68
N PRO A 30 -20.18 -7.89 12.00
CA PRO A 30 -20.85 -7.10 10.97
C PRO A 30 -21.45 -5.80 11.51
N ASP A 31 -21.84 -5.79 12.79
CA ASP A 31 -22.54 -4.67 13.42
C ASP A 31 -21.59 -3.72 14.19
N GLY A 32 -20.27 -3.91 14.06
CA GLY A 32 -19.27 -3.11 14.78
C GLY A 32 -19.31 -3.28 16.31
N ILE A 33 -20.00 -4.31 16.82
CA ILE A 33 -20.03 -4.66 18.24
C ILE A 33 -18.81 -5.48 18.67
N ALA A 34 -18.51 -5.48 19.96
CA ALA A 34 -17.37 -6.26 20.47
C ALA A 34 -17.51 -7.77 20.12
N LEU A 35 -16.40 -8.40 19.76
CA LEU A 35 -16.35 -9.81 19.35
C LEU A 35 -17.03 -10.75 20.35
N ARG A 36 -16.91 -10.50 21.66
CA ARG A 36 -17.55 -11.31 22.71
C ARG A 36 -19.08 -11.27 22.72
N GLN A 37 -19.69 -10.34 21.97
CA GLN A 37 -21.15 -10.12 21.96
C GLN A 37 -21.78 -10.53 20.63
N THR A 38 -20.99 -10.78 19.59
CA THR A 38 -21.52 -11.19 18.28
C THR A 38 -21.68 -12.71 18.18
N ALA A 39 -22.71 -13.15 17.45
CA ALA A 39 -22.91 -14.56 17.08
C ALA A 39 -22.36 -14.89 15.69
N GLY A 40 -21.87 -13.90 14.92
CA GLY A 40 -21.40 -14.09 13.56
C GLY A 40 -20.27 -13.15 13.20
N LEU A 41 -19.50 -13.52 12.18
CA LEU A 41 -18.41 -12.71 11.62
C LEU A 41 -18.62 -12.51 10.13
N ALA A 42 -18.45 -11.28 9.66
CA ALA A 42 -18.28 -10.98 8.26
C ALA A 42 -16.86 -11.35 7.83
N LEU A 43 -16.74 -11.85 6.60
CA LEU A 43 -15.45 -12.19 6.00
C LEU A 43 -15.13 -11.21 4.90
N ASP A 44 -13.98 -10.57 5.02
CA ASP A 44 -13.36 -9.77 3.97
C ASP A 44 -11.89 -10.20 3.78
N VAL A 45 -11.12 -9.47 3.02
CA VAL A 45 -9.68 -9.68 2.85
C VAL A 45 -8.93 -8.42 3.25
N ALA A 46 -7.72 -8.59 3.79
CA ALA A 46 -6.86 -7.49 4.18
C ALA A 46 -5.39 -7.82 3.87
N GLY A 47 -4.75 -6.95 3.13
CA GLY A 47 -3.34 -7.05 2.78
C GLY A 47 -2.90 -5.78 2.08
N ALA A 48 -1.84 -5.13 2.59
CA ALA A 48 -1.42 -3.82 2.10
C ALA A 48 -1.13 -3.83 0.60
N GLU A 49 -0.34 -4.78 0.13
CA GLU A 49 0.05 -4.87 -1.27
C GLU A 49 -1.13 -5.28 -2.18
N SER A 50 -2.06 -6.12 -1.70
CA SER A 50 -3.26 -6.44 -2.46
C SER A 50 -4.26 -5.29 -2.51
N ASN A 51 -4.36 -4.49 -1.44
CA ASN A 51 -5.15 -3.26 -1.43
C ASN A 51 -4.63 -2.30 -2.52
N VAL A 52 -3.32 -2.10 -2.59
CA VAL A 52 -2.70 -1.31 -3.66
C VAL A 52 -3.01 -1.89 -5.03
N ALA A 53 -2.90 -3.21 -5.22
CA ALA A 53 -3.19 -3.85 -6.51
C ALA A 53 -4.65 -3.66 -6.94
N MET A 54 -5.62 -3.82 -6.03
CA MET A 54 -7.05 -3.64 -6.31
C MET A 54 -7.38 -2.19 -6.69
N TYR A 55 -6.89 -1.21 -5.94
CA TYR A 55 -7.10 0.19 -6.27
C TYR A 55 -6.39 0.63 -7.56
N LEU A 56 -5.22 0.06 -7.89
CA LEU A 56 -4.60 0.28 -9.20
C LEU A 56 -5.50 -0.22 -10.33
N ALA A 57 -6.14 -1.40 -10.17
CA ALA A 57 -7.11 -1.91 -11.13
C ALA A 57 -8.33 -0.99 -11.27
N ASP A 58 -8.88 -0.47 -10.15
CA ASP A 58 -9.98 0.51 -10.16
C ASP A 58 -9.60 1.82 -10.88
N HIS A 59 -8.32 2.17 -10.85
CA HIS A 59 -7.76 3.25 -11.64
C HIS A 59 -7.36 2.82 -13.07
N GLU A 60 -7.78 1.66 -13.55
CA GLU A 60 -7.48 1.16 -14.90
C GLU A 60 -5.98 1.03 -15.19
N VAL A 61 -5.16 0.82 -14.16
CA VAL A 61 -3.77 0.43 -14.28
C VAL A 61 -3.69 -1.08 -14.17
N ARG A 62 -3.07 -1.73 -15.16
CA ARG A 62 -2.86 -3.18 -15.10
C ARG A 62 -2.03 -3.53 -13.88
N SER A 63 -2.62 -4.33 -12.99
CA SER A 63 -1.99 -4.72 -11.72
C SER A 63 -1.92 -6.24 -11.59
N ARG A 64 -0.87 -6.69 -10.93
CA ARG A 64 -0.63 -8.09 -10.59
C ARG A 64 -0.39 -8.20 -9.10
N TRP A 65 -0.92 -9.25 -8.51
CA TRP A 65 -0.58 -9.58 -7.14
C TRP A 65 0.23 -10.88 -7.11
N VAL A 66 1.37 -10.83 -6.42
CA VAL A 66 2.32 -11.94 -6.31
C VAL A 66 2.43 -12.31 -4.84
N SER A 67 2.09 -13.55 -4.51
CA SER A 67 2.00 -14.02 -3.13
C SER A 67 2.04 -15.54 -3.04
N ARG A 68 1.91 -16.07 -1.80
CA ARG A 68 1.58 -17.47 -1.52
C ARG A 68 0.36 -17.56 -0.63
N LEU A 69 -0.52 -18.51 -0.93
CA LEU A 69 -1.73 -18.81 -0.17
C LEU A 69 -1.75 -20.30 0.20
N GLY A 70 -2.36 -20.62 1.32
CA GLY A 70 -2.60 -22.04 1.68
C GLY A 70 -3.57 -22.72 0.69
N ASP A 71 -3.45 -24.03 0.52
CA ASP A 71 -4.46 -24.84 -0.17
C ASP A 71 -5.67 -25.07 0.74
N ASP A 72 -6.33 -24.00 1.13
CA ASP A 72 -7.45 -23.98 2.05
C ASP A 72 -8.62 -23.12 1.56
N VAL A 73 -9.72 -23.12 2.29
CA VAL A 73 -10.93 -22.37 1.94
C VAL A 73 -10.69 -20.84 1.97
N PHE A 74 -9.76 -20.39 2.81
CA PHE A 74 -9.42 -18.99 2.95
C PHE A 74 -8.53 -18.51 1.81
N GLY A 75 -7.56 -19.33 1.38
CA GLY A 75 -6.74 -19.04 0.20
C GLY A 75 -7.59 -18.90 -1.07
N ARG A 76 -8.54 -19.82 -1.27
CA ARG A 76 -9.50 -19.73 -2.41
C ARG A 76 -10.36 -18.46 -2.33
N ARG A 77 -10.80 -18.06 -1.13
CA ARG A 77 -11.56 -16.82 -0.93
C ARG A 77 -10.74 -15.57 -1.27
N VAL A 78 -9.50 -15.48 -0.76
CA VAL A 78 -8.58 -14.37 -1.04
C VAL A 78 -8.34 -14.26 -2.54
N LEU A 79 -8.01 -15.38 -3.19
CA LEU A 79 -7.76 -15.42 -4.64
C LEU A 79 -8.97 -14.92 -5.44
N HIS A 80 -10.16 -15.42 -5.08
CA HIS A 80 -11.41 -15.00 -5.74
C HIS A 80 -11.68 -13.50 -5.56
N ARG A 81 -11.53 -12.96 -4.34
CA ARG A 81 -11.81 -11.55 -4.05
C ARG A 81 -10.89 -10.61 -4.82
N ILE A 82 -9.59 -10.93 -4.86
CA ILE A 82 -8.60 -10.09 -5.54
C ILE A 82 -8.77 -10.18 -7.06
N SER A 83 -8.99 -11.39 -7.59
CA SER A 83 -9.27 -11.60 -9.02
C SER A 83 -10.55 -10.89 -9.46
N ALA A 84 -11.61 -10.92 -8.65
CA ALA A 84 -12.88 -10.23 -8.95
C ALA A 84 -12.74 -8.69 -9.01
N ALA A 85 -11.70 -8.13 -8.40
CA ALA A 85 -11.34 -6.71 -8.51
C ALA A 85 -10.51 -6.39 -9.78
N GLY A 86 -10.32 -7.34 -10.70
CA GLY A 86 -9.60 -7.13 -11.96
C GLY A 86 -8.08 -7.27 -11.86
N VAL A 87 -7.55 -7.74 -10.75
CA VAL A 87 -6.11 -7.97 -10.54
C VAL A 87 -5.69 -9.30 -11.16
N ASP A 88 -4.59 -9.34 -11.87
CA ASP A 88 -3.96 -10.59 -12.34
C ASP A 88 -3.32 -11.33 -11.14
N VAL A 89 -3.85 -12.51 -10.84
CA VAL A 89 -3.42 -13.37 -9.72
C VAL A 89 -2.72 -14.65 -10.21
N THR A 90 -2.37 -14.74 -11.49
CA THR A 90 -1.76 -15.94 -12.09
C THR A 90 -0.40 -16.30 -11.51
N ALA A 91 0.26 -15.36 -10.84
CA ALA A 91 1.54 -15.56 -10.16
C ALA A 91 1.40 -15.95 -8.67
N VAL A 92 0.19 -16.08 -8.16
CA VAL A 92 -0.02 -16.56 -6.78
C VAL A 92 0.24 -18.05 -6.73
N ARG A 93 1.10 -18.49 -5.80
CA ARG A 93 1.42 -19.91 -5.58
C ARG A 93 0.60 -20.46 -4.43
N THR A 94 0.12 -21.69 -4.59
CA THR A 94 -0.55 -22.44 -3.51
C THR A 94 0.49 -23.26 -2.74
N ASP A 95 0.43 -23.22 -1.42
CA ASP A 95 1.27 -23.98 -0.50
C ASP A 95 0.39 -25.03 0.20
N PRO A 96 0.65 -26.34 0.01
CA PRO A 96 -0.17 -27.39 0.61
C PRO A 96 0.10 -27.60 2.11
N ASP A 97 1.24 -27.10 2.61
CA ASP A 97 1.72 -27.38 3.96
C ASP A 97 1.50 -26.23 4.93
N ARG A 98 1.20 -25.03 4.43
CA ARG A 98 1.05 -23.82 5.23
C ARG A 98 -0.33 -23.18 5.05
N PRO A 99 -0.95 -22.68 6.14
CA PRO A 99 -2.26 -22.06 6.07
C PRO A 99 -2.20 -20.66 5.44
N THR A 100 -3.34 -20.20 4.95
CA THR A 100 -3.59 -18.79 4.67
C THR A 100 -3.68 -18.01 5.99
N GLY A 101 -3.06 -16.84 6.06
CA GLY A 101 -3.13 -15.96 7.23
C GLY A 101 -4.54 -15.45 7.51
N LEU A 102 -4.82 -15.20 8.78
CA LEU A 102 -6.09 -14.62 9.25
C LEU A 102 -5.82 -13.41 10.13
N LEU A 103 -6.75 -12.47 10.15
CA LEU A 103 -6.86 -11.45 11.18
C LEU A 103 -8.28 -11.36 11.70
N VAL A 104 -8.42 -10.97 12.96
CA VAL A 104 -9.71 -10.77 13.62
C VAL A 104 -9.74 -9.36 14.17
N LYS A 105 -10.73 -8.58 13.74
CA LYS A 105 -11.02 -7.25 14.27
C LYS A 105 -11.99 -7.39 15.46
N ASP A 106 -11.66 -6.80 16.59
CA ASP A 106 -12.50 -6.71 17.78
C ASP A 106 -12.77 -5.23 18.07
N PRO A 107 -13.90 -4.69 17.64
CA PRO A 107 -14.29 -3.32 17.92
C PRO A 107 -14.39 -3.05 19.42
N ASP A 108 -13.81 -1.92 19.85
CA ASP A 108 -13.86 -1.43 21.23
C ASP A 108 -14.07 0.10 21.18
N PRO A 109 -14.78 0.73 22.14
CA PRO A 109 -14.95 2.18 22.17
C PRO A 109 -13.64 2.98 22.19
N ALA A 110 -12.55 2.38 22.66
CA ALA A 110 -11.21 2.96 22.67
C ALA A 110 -10.43 2.74 21.35
N GLY A 111 -11.03 2.06 20.36
CA GLY A 111 -10.45 1.71 19.07
C GLY A 111 -10.47 0.21 18.79
N THR A 112 -10.45 -0.17 17.54
CA THR A 112 -10.51 -1.58 17.12
C THR A 112 -9.20 -2.29 17.46
N ARG A 113 -9.28 -3.39 18.19
CA ARG A 113 -8.14 -4.30 18.40
C ARG A 113 -8.05 -5.28 17.24
N VAL A 114 -6.83 -5.53 16.76
CA VAL A 114 -6.61 -6.51 15.68
C VAL A 114 -5.70 -7.63 16.19
N SER A 115 -6.21 -8.86 16.10
CA SER A 115 -5.46 -10.08 16.40
C SER A 115 -5.03 -10.77 15.11
N TYR A 116 -3.74 -11.07 14.97
CA TYR A 116 -3.16 -11.68 13.79
C TYR A 116 -2.85 -13.16 14.02
N TYR A 117 -3.34 -14.01 13.13
CA TYR A 117 -3.07 -15.46 13.05
C TYR A 117 -2.34 -15.74 11.73
N ARG A 118 -1.10 -15.24 11.61
CA ARG A 118 -0.29 -15.28 10.37
C ARG A 118 1.09 -15.91 10.53
N ARG A 119 1.46 -16.32 11.75
CA ARG A 119 2.75 -16.98 11.98
C ARG A 119 2.80 -18.31 11.25
N GLY A 120 3.80 -18.49 10.36
CA GLY A 120 3.91 -19.69 9.54
C GLY A 120 2.88 -19.78 8.42
N SER A 121 2.26 -18.67 8.04
CA SER A 121 1.38 -18.61 6.86
C SER A 121 2.14 -18.94 5.58
N ALA A 122 1.42 -19.34 4.53
CA ALA A 122 2.01 -19.57 3.22
C ALA A 122 2.80 -18.37 2.70
N ALA A 123 2.27 -17.17 2.88
CA ALA A 123 2.95 -15.93 2.48
C ALA A 123 4.25 -15.70 3.25
N SER A 124 4.34 -16.12 4.53
CA SER A 124 5.58 -16.01 5.31
C SER A 124 6.71 -16.90 4.79
N ALA A 125 6.42 -17.81 3.85
CA ALA A 125 7.42 -18.65 3.18
C ALA A 125 7.87 -18.08 1.82
N MET A 126 7.46 -16.86 1.44
CA MET A 126 8.03 -16.19 0.28
C MET A 126 9.51 -15.91 0.50
N GLY A 127 10.28 -15.99 -0.57
CA GLY A 127 11.71 -15.72 -0.57
C GLY A 127 12.15 -15.12 -1.91
N PRO A 128 13.46 -14.87 -2.13
CA PRO A 128 13.99 -14.28 -3.36
C PRO A 128 13.63 -15.04 -4.65
N ASP A 129 13.26 -16.32 -4.56
CA ASP A 129 12.78 -17.13 -5.69
C ASP A 129 11.55 -16.53 -6.38
N VAL A 130 10.74 -15.76 -5.65
CA VAL A 130 9.57 -15.04 -6.17
C VAL A 130 9.96 -14.06 -7.28
N LEU A 131 11.13 -13.43 -7.19
CA LEU A 131 11.63 -12.43 -8.15
C LEU A 131 11.89 -13.01 -9.54
N SER A 132 12.09 -14.33 -9.64
CA SER A 132 12.23 -15.02 -10.92
C SER A 132 10.91 -15.19 -11.68
N SER A 133 9.77 -14.86 -11.07
CA SER A 133 8.45 -14.97 -11.70
C SER A 133 8.36 -14.13 -12.99
N PRO A 134 7.82 -14.67 -14.10
CA PRO A 134 7.54 -13.90 -15.30
C PRO A 134 6.67 -12.68 -15.04
N ALA A 135 5.73 -12.76 -14.09
CA ALA A 135 4.86 -11.66 -13.72
C ALA A 135 5.64 -10.45 -13.17
N LEU A 136 6.71 -10.68 -12.41
CA LEU A 136 7.59 -9.63 -11.92
C LEU A 136 8.53 -9.12 -13.00
N ARG A 137 9.15 -10.01 -13.79
CA ARG A 137 10.09 -9.60 -14.82
C ARG A 137 9.50 -8.74 -15.93
N THR A 138 8.20 -8.89 -16.21
CA THR A 138 7.48 -8.10 -17.23
C THR A 138 6.69 -6.94 -16.66
N ALA A 139 6.76 -6.69 -15.34
CA ALA A 139 6.20 -5.51 -14.70
C ALA A 139 7.12 -4.30 -14.93
N THR A 140 6.55 -3.10 -14.90
CA THR A 140 7.27 -1.83 -14.99
C THR A 140 7.52 -1.21 -13.63
N LEU A 141 6.72 -1.59 -12.65
CA LEU A 141 6.81 -1.17 -11.26
C LEU A 141 6.60 -2.35 -10.33
N TRP A 142 7.46 -2.50 -9.33
CA TRP A 142 7.21 -3.38 -8.19
C TRP A 142 6.79 -2.54 -6.98
N HIS A 143 5.78 -2.98 -6.28
CA HIS A 143 5.35 -2.37 -5.01
C HIS A 143 5.48 -3.37 -3.87
N LEU A 144 6.17 -2.96 -2.81
CA LEU A 144 6.35 -3.71 -1.57
C LEU A 144 6.07 -2.79 -0.38
N THR A 145 5.84 -3.39 0.78
CA THR A 145 5.72 -2.64 2.05
C THR A 145 6.68 -3.16 3.12
N GLY A 146 6.85 -2.38 4.19
CA GLY A 146 7.60 -2.79 5.38
C GLY A 146 6.94 -3.94 6.17
N ILE A 147 5.73 -4.36 5.79
CA ILE A 147 5.09 -5.55 6.37
C ILE A 147 5.76 -6.83 5.87
N THR A 148 6.06 -6.92 4.58
CA THR A 148 6.65 -8.12 3.99
C THR A 148 7.93 -8.56 4.70
N PRO A 149 8.96 -7.73 4.95
CA PRO A 149 10.17 -8.15 5.67
C PRO A 149 9.96 -8.51 7.15
N ALA A 150 8.81 -8.16 7.73
CA ALA A 150 8.45 -8.53 9.10
C ALA A 150 7.91 -9.95 9.25
N LEU A 151 7.52 -10.61 8.15
CA LEU A 151 6.85 -11.92 8.18
C LEU A 151 7.82 -13.06 8.53
N SER A 152 9.04 -13.02 8.01
CA SER A 152 10.07 -14.04 8.20
C SER A 152 11.43 -13.56 7.69
N ASP A 153 12.47 -14.33 7.97
CA ASP A 153 13.82 -14.07 7.43
C ASP A 153 13.85 -14.19 5.90
N SER A 154 13.17 -15.19 5.31
CA SER A 154 13.10 -15.34 3.86
C SER A 154 12.34 -14.18 3.17
N CYS A 155 11.30 -13.64 3.81
CA CYS A 155 10.60 -12.45 3.33
C CYS A 155 11.47 -11.18 3.46
N ARG A 156 12.34 -11.12 4.48
CA ARG A 156 13.34 -10.06 4.61
C ARG A 156 14.37 -10.13 3.49
N GLU A 157 14.88 -11.32 3.18
CA GLU A 157 15.78 -11.55 2.05
C GLU A 157 15.11 -11.18 0.72
N LEU A 158 13.82 -11.51 0.55
CA LEU A 158 13.04 -11.11 -0.62
C LEU A 158 12.99 -9.59 -0.77
N ALA A 159 12.66 -8.86 0.31
CA ALA A 159 12.58 -7.39 0.27
C ALA A 159 13.94 -6.76 -0.03
N MET A 160 15.02 -7.27 0.59
CA MET A 160 16.40 -6.82 0.32
C MET A 160 16.77 -7.07 -1.14
N ALA A 161 16.53 -8.26 -1.67
CA ALA A 161 16.84 -8.59 -3.07
C ALA A 161 16.02 -7.76 -4.06
N ALA A 162 14.73 -7.51 -3.75
CA ALA A 162 13.85 -6.72 -4.62
C ALA A 162 14.24 -5.24 -4.69
N LEU A 163 14.65 -4.64 -3.57
CA LEU A 163 14.88 -3.21 -3.48
C LEU A 163 16.37 -2.82 -3.59
N CYS A 164 17.27 -3.57 -2.95
CA CYS A 164 18.69 -3.21 -2.85
C CYS A 164 19.52 -3.79 -4.00
N ASP A 165 19.20 -4.99 -4.51
CA ASP A 165 19.88 -5.54 -5.65
C ASP A 165 19.37 -4.85 -6.93
N ARG A 166 20.26 -4.07 -7.58
CA ARG A 166 19.88 -3.24 -8.73
C ARG A 166 20.51 -3.73 -10.04
N PRO A 167 20.10 -4.90 -10.58
CA PRO A 167 20.55 -5.30 -11.91
C PRO A 167 20.04 -4.32 -12.97
N ALA A 168 20.84 -4.11 -14.02
CA ALA A 168 20.43 -3.28 -15.14
C ALA A 168 19.11 -3.78 -15.75
N GLY A 169 18.18 -2.86 -16.04
CA GLY A 169 16.89 -3.19 -16.65
C GLY A 169 15.82 -3.72 -15.68
N ARG A 170 16.06 -3.67 -14.36
CA ARG A 170 14.99 -3.99 -13.40
C ARG A 170 13.82 -2.99 -13.49
N PRO A 171 12.60 -3.38 -13.14
CA PRO A 171 11.50 -2.45 -12.97
C PRO A 171 11.77 -1.36 -11.93
N ALA A 172 11.08 -0.24 -12.03
CA ALA A 172 11.02 0.73 -10.95
C ALA A 172 10.47 0.08 -9.67
N THR A 173 10.84 0.61 -8.52
CA THR A 173 10.36 0.08 -7.24
C THR A 173 9.66 1.15 -6.43
N SER A 174 8.55 0.75 -5.81
CA SER A 174 7.82 1.52 -4.83
C SER A 174 7.82 0.80 -3.50
N PHE A 175 8.05 1.53 -2.41
CA PHE A 175 8.07 1.01 -1.06
C PHE A 175 7.25 1.88 -0.12
N ASP A 176 6.24 1.33 0.53
CA ASP A 176 5.57 1.98 1.65
C ASP A 176 6.20 1.47 2.96
N VAL A 177 6.74 2.37 3.75
CA VAL A 177 7.37 2.03 5.05
C VAL A 177 6.40 1.24 5.91
N ASN A 178 5.14 1.60 5.94
CA ASN A 178 4.02 0.85 6.52
C ASN A 178 4.39 0.17 7.85
N TYR A 179 5.04 0.94 8.75
CA TYR A 179 5.57 0.42 10.00
C TYR A 179 4.44 0.02 10.94
N ARG A 180 4.46 -1.23 11.39
CA ARG A 180 3.51 -1.78 12.35
C ARG A 180 4.29 -2.32 13.56
N PRO A 181 4.36 -1.58 14.67
CA PRO A 181 5.14 -1.98 15.85
C PRO A 181 4.86 -3.42 16.32
N SER A 182 3.61 -3.87 16.22
CA SER A 182 3.18 -5.20 16.66
C SER A 182 3.80 -6.37 15.86
N LEU A 183 4.37 -6.11 14.69
CA LEU A 183 5.03 -7.14 13.87
C LEU A 183 6.50 -7.34 14.23
N TRP A 184 7.08 -6.45 15.03
CA TRP A 184 8.50 -6.44 15.32
C TRP A 184 8.75 -6.61 16.81
N ARG A 185 9.79 -7.36 17.18
CA ARG A 185 10.26 -7.46 18.57
C ARG A 185 10.96 -6.18 19.00
N GLU A 186 11.75 -5.61 18.09
CA GLU A 186 12.44 -4.34 18.20
C GLU A 186 12.23 -3.50 16.95
N PRO A 187 12.18 -2.16 17.05
CA PRO A 187 11.99 -1.29 15.90
C PRO A 187 13.08 -1.53 14.84
N PRO A 188 12.73 -1.90 13.59
CA PRO A 188 13.68 -2.25 12.54
C PRO A 188 14.23 -1.00 11.83
N ARG A 189 14.75 -0.03 12.58
CA ARG A 189 15.13 1.31 12.10
C ARG A 189 16.03 1.27 10.87
N GLU A 190 17.16 0.58 10.97
CA GLU A 190 18.15 0.52 9.88
C GLU A 190 17.65 -0.29 8.69
N LEU A 191 16.93 -1.39 8.93
CA LEU A 191 16.38 -2.20 7.85
C LEU A 191 15.39 -1.39 7.00
N LEU A 192 14.39 -0.76 7.63
CA LEU A 192 13.37 0.00 6.90
C LEU A 192 13.96 1.26 6.27
N ARG A 193 14.97 1.88 6.89
CA ARG A 193 15.72 2.97 6.26
C ARG A 193 16.45 2.51 5.01
N THR A 194 17.18 1.39 5.08
CA THR A 194 17.91 0.83 3.95
C THR A 194 16.98 0.50 2.79
N LEU A 195 15.83 -0.15 3.06
CA LEU A 195 14.83 -0.48 2.04
C LEU A 195 14.22 0.78 1.42
N ALA A 196 13.89 1.78 2.25
CA ALA A 196 13.34 3.06 1.77
C ALA A 196 14.36 3.79 0.87
N GLN A 197 15.62 3.92 1.29
CA GLN A 197 16.65 4.57 0.49
C GLN A 197 16.96 3.84 -0.82
N ALA A 198 16.75 2.53 -0.87
CA ALA A 198 16.94 1.73 -2.07
C ALA A 198 15.79 1.81 -3.07
N ALA A 199 14.60 2.22 -2.68
CA ALA A 199 13.43 2.31 -3.56
C ALA A 199 13.42 3.60 -4.39
N ASP A 200 12.78 3.54 -5.57
CA ASP A 200 12.64 4.72 -6.45
C ASP A 200 11.51 5.65 -5.95
N VAL A 201 10.39 5.08 -5.46
CA VAL A 201 9.25 5.80 -4.89
C VAL A 201 9.02 5.32 -3.46
N VAL A 202 8.98 6.23 -2.50
CA VAL A 202 8.76 5.88 -1.08
C VAL A 202 7.54 6.59 -0.54
N PHE A 203 6.72 5.85 0.19
CA PHE A 203 5.63 6.38 1.00
C PHE A 203 5.96 6.18 2.47
N VAL A 204 5.65 7.17 3.30
CA VAL A 204 5.78 7.09 4.75
C VAL A 204 4.79 8.03 5.44
N GLY A 205 4.17 7.60 6.53
CA GLY A 205 3.45 8.48 7.43
C GLY A 205 4.42 9.31 8.27
N LEU A 206 4.11 10.57 8.55
CA LEU A 206 4.93 11.40 9.43
C LEU A 206 4.97 10.81 10.85
N ASP A 207 3.84 10.35 11.35
CA ASP A 207 3.69 9.64 12.62
C ASP A 207 4.46 8.31 12.64
N GLU A 208 4.46 7.57 11.53
CA GLU A 208 5.28 6.35 11.36
C GLU A 208 6.77 6.68 11.42
N ALA A 209 7.21 7.73 10.73
CA ALA A 209 8.59 8.17 10.71
C ALA A 209 9.05 8.59 12.13
N GLN A 210 8.23 9.35 12.85
CA GLN A 210 8.48 9.73 14.24
C GLN A 210 8.59 8.51 15.16
N SER A 211 7.62 7.61 15.08
CA SER A 211 7.59 6.38 15.90
C SER A 211 8.79 5.47 15.64
N LEU A 212 9.22 5.36 14.36
CA LEU A 212 10.29 4.46 13.95
C LEU A 212 11.68 5.06 14.16
N TRP A 213 11.88 6.32 13.74
CA TRP A 213 13.21 6.95 13.65
C TRP A 213 13.44 8.07 14.65
N GLY A 214 12.39 8.55 15.31
CA GLY A 214 12.48 9.49 16.43
C GLY A 214 11.74 10.81 16.21
N ASP A 215 11.46 11.48 17.33
CA ASP A 215 10.65 12.70 17.41
C ASP A 215 11.32 13.95 16.79
N GLY A 216 12.56 13.83 16.32
CA GLY A 216 13.25 14.87 15.56
C GLY A 216 12.65 15.12 14.18
N LEU A 217 11.91 14.15 13.64
CA LEU A 217 11.23 14.26 12.34
C LEU A 217 9.85 14.92 12.53
N ARG A 218 9.80 16.25 12.54
CA ARG A 218 8.59 17.03 12.89
C ARG A 218 7.72 17.37 11.70
N GLU A 219 8.32 17.48 10.52
CA GLU A 219 7.66 17.86 9.28
C GLU A 219 8.19 17.06 8.10
N ALA A 220 7.52 17.16 6.95
CA ALA A 220 7.87 16.39 5.75
C ALA A 220 9.30 16.66 5.26
N THR A 221 9.81 17.87 5.44
CA THR A 221 11.19 18.26 5.08
C THR A 221 12.23 17.53 5.93
N ASP A 222 11.99 17.33 7.22
CA ASP A 222 12.90 16.57 8.09
C ASP A 222 13.01 15.12 7.61
N VAL A 223 11.86 14.54 7.18
CA VAL A 223 11.83 13.17 6.63
C VAL A 223 12.60 13.11 5.31
N ARG A 224 12.49 14.15 4.46
CA ARG A 224 13.27 14.24 3.20
C ARG A 224 14.77 14.32 3.47
N GLU A 225 15.19 15.10 4.46
CA GLU A 225 16.61 15.18 4.86
C GLU A 225 17.11 13.83 5.40
N TYR A 226 16.27 13.10 6.14
CA TYR A 226 16.59 11.77 6.68
C TYR A 226 16.64 10.67 5.62
N LEU A 227 15.79 10.77 4.57
CA LEU A 227 15.70 9.85 3.42
C LEU A 227 16.01 10.60 2.11
N PRO A 228 17.27 10.97 1.82
CA PRO A 228 17.61 11.79 0.65
C PRO A 228 17.59 11.05 -0.69
N ASP A 229 17.72 9.71 -0.69
CA ASP A 229 18.03 8.94 -1.90
C ASP A 229 16.80 8.63 -2.80
N PRO A 230 15.55 8.44 -2.29
CA PRO A 230 14.41 8.16 -3.14
C PRO A 230 14.20 9.24 -4.21
N ARG A 231 13.93 8.81 -5.46
CA ARG A 231 13.60 9.73 -6.57
C ARG A 231 12.32 10.50 -6.30
N ILE A 232 11.35 9.83 -5.68
CA ILE A 232 10.12 10.41 -5.17
C ILE A 232 9.94 9.95 -3.73
N LEU A 233 9.82 10.90 -2.81
CA LEU A 233 9.42 10.66 -1.43
C LEU A 233 8.05 11.31 -1.19
N VAL A 234 7.09 10.54 -0.72
CA VAL A 234 5.75 11.03 -0.35
C VAL A 234 5.58 10.86 1.15
N VAL A 235 5.47 11.98 1.85
CA VAL A 235 5.22 12.03 3.29
C VAL A 235 3.74 12.33 3.51
N LYS A 236 3.05 11.42 4.20
CA LYS A 236 1.63 11.51 4.55
C LYS A 236 1.50 12.08 5.97
N ASP A 237 0.79 13.18 6.15
CA ASP A 237 0.52 13.79 7.46
C ASP A 237 -0.99 13.64 7.79
N GLY A 238 -1.43 12.41 7.87
CA GLY A 238 -2.77 12.02 8.31
C GLY A 238 -3.90 12.84 7.66
N ALA A 239 -4.71 13.48 8.49
CA ALA A 239 -5.81 14.34 8.05
C ALA A 239 -5.37 15.75 7.61
N THR A 240 -4.09 16.08 7.68
CA THR A 240 -3.57 17.42 7.37
C THR A 240 -3.26 17.55 5.88
N ALA A 241 -2.30 16.79 5.38
CA ALA A 241 -1.81 16.93 4.01
C ALA A 241 -0.96 15.72 3.58
N ALA A 242 -0.55 15.68 2.32
CA ALA A 242 0.56 14.88 1.86
C ALA A 242 1.51 15.73 1.02
N THR A 243 2.82 15.51 1.19
CA THR A 243 3.88 16.22 0.47
C THR A 243 4.69 15.24 -0.37
N ALA A 244 4.80 15.50 -1.66
CA ALA A 244 5.68 14.76 -2.56
C ALA A 244 6.93 15.59 -2.86
N PHE A 245 8.11 14.97 -2.69
CA PHE A 245 9.42 15.49 -3.05
C PHE A 245 9.92 14.76 -4.29
N CYS A 246 10.45 15.52 -5.27
CA CYS A 246 11.08 15.00 -6.48
C CYS A 246 12.34 15.83 -6.76
N GLY A 247 13.53 15.31 -6.42
CA GLY A 247 14.75 16.11 -6.35
C GLY A 247 14.60 17.25 -5.34
N ASP A 248 14.89 18.48 -5.77
CA ASP A 248 14.76 19.71 -4.96
C ASP A 248 13.34 20.30 -4.98
N ALA A 249 12.45 19.78 -5.82
CA ALA A 249 11.07 20.25 -5.90
C ALA A 249 10.16 19.52 -4.90
N SER A 250 9.20 20.26 -4.34
CA SER A 250 8.16 19.68 -3.51
C SER A 250 6.77 20.26 -3.84
N VAL A 251 5.76 19.44 -3.63
CA VAL A 251 4.35 19.82 -3.76
C VAL A 251 3.60 19.28 -2.57
N THR A 252 2.80 20.13 -1.92
CA THR A 252 1.94 19.71 -0.81
C THR A 252 0.47 19.89 -1.20
N VAL A 253 -0.34 18.87 -0.95
CA VAL A 253 -1.79 18.89 -1.17
C VAL A 253 -2.49 18.60 0.16
N PRO A 254 -3.42 19.46 0.62
CA PRO A 254 -4.22 19.21 1.81
C PRO A 254 -5.08 17.94 1.66
N SER A 255 -5.29 17.24 2.76
CA SER A 255 -6.17 16.08 2.81
C SER A 255 -7.64 16.48 2.63
N LEU A 256 -8.45 15.59 2.06
CA LEU A 256 -9.89 15.76 1.99
C LEU A 256 -10.52 15.57 3.37
N LYS A 257 -11.58 16.32 3.65
CA LYS A 257 -12.39 16.14 4.85
C LYS A 257 -13.33 14.95 4.64
N VAL A 258 -13.21 13.91 5.45
CA VAL A 258 -13.97 12.67 5.30
C VAL A 258 -14.55 12.26 6.64
N ASP A 259 -15.82 11.82 6.64
CA ASP A 259 -16.39 11.13 7.78
C ASP A 259 -15.82 9.70 7.81
N VAL A 260 -14.94 9.44 8.77
CA VAL A 260 -14.15 8.19 8.84
C VAL A 260 -15.00 7.09 9.46
N VAL A 261 -15.19 6.00 8.72
CA VAL A 261 -15.80 4.74 9.20
C VAL A 261 -14.70 3.82 9.75
N GLU A 262 -13.63 3.59 8.95
CA GLU A 262 -12.49 2.76 9.34
C GLU A 262 -11.20 3.37 8.75
N PRO A 263 -10.15 3.64 9.55
CA PRO A 263 -8.91 4.22 9.04
C PRO A 263 -7.97 3.21 8.37
N VAL A 264 -8.18 1.91 8.58
CA VAL A 264 -7.32 0.85 8.03
C VAL A 264 -7.43 0.81 6.50
N GLY A 265 -6.31 0.63 5.80
CA GLY A 265 -6.27 0.59 4.34
C GLY A 265 -6.16 1.96 3.65
N ALA A 266 -6.39 3.08 4.35
CA ALA A 266 -6.32 4.41 3.74
C ALA A 266 -4.91 4.76 3.21
N GLY A 267 -3.85 4.32 3.90
CA GLY A 267 -2.47 4.48 3.46
C GLY A 267 -2.18 3.75 2.15
N ASP A 268 -2.64 2.49 2.05
CA ASP A 268 -2.51 1.65 0.86
C ASP A 268 -3.30 2.25 -0.32
N ALA A 269 -4.53 2.69 -0.05
CA ALA A 269 -5.38 3.36 -1.02
C ALA A 269 -4.74 4.66 -1.55
N PHE A 270 -4.16 5.47 -0.65
CA PHE A 270 -3.41 6.66 -1.03
C PHE A 270 -2.22 6.32 -1.94
N ALA A 271 -1.41 5.32 -1.55
CA ALA A 271 -0.26 4.89 -2.34
C ALA A 271 -0.69 4.42 -3.75
N ALA A 272 -1.77 3.64 -3.83
CA ALA A 272 -2.34 3.19 -5.11
C ALA A 272 -2.78 4.36 -5.99
N GLY A 273 -3.53 5.33 -5.45
CA GLY A 273 -3.98 6.50 -6.19
C GLY A 273 -2.83 7.35 -6.69
N PHE A 274 -1.81 7.59 -5.85
CA PHE A 274 -0.59 8.31 -6.25
C PHE A 274 0.16 7.56 -7.37
N LEU A 275 0.38 6.27 -7.21
CA LEU A 275 1.04 5.43 -8.22
C LEU A 275 0.25 5.38 -9.53
N ALA A 276 -1.09 5.33 -9.46
CA ALA A 276 -1.93 5.40 -10.65
C ALA A 276 -1.76 6.73 -11.40
N GLY A 277 -1.70 7.84 -10.66
CA GLY A 277 -1.38 9.15 -11.25
C GLY A 277 0.00 9.18 -11.90
N LEU A 278 1.02 8.68 -11.20
CA LEU A 278 2.39 8.60 -11.69
C LEU A 278 2.49 7.76 -12.99
N LEU A 279 1.85 6.59 -13.02
CA LEU A 279 1.86 5.68 -14.17
C LEU A 279 0.99 6.16 -15.34
N LYS A 280 0.11 7.13 -15.12
CA LYS A 280 -0.70 7.83 -16.13
C LYS A 280 -0.14 9.21 -16.50
N ASP A 281 1.13 9.46 -16.23
CA ASP A 281 1.84 10.69 -16.56
C ASP A 281 1.20 11.98 -16.01
N GLN A 282 0.50 11.88 -14.86
CA GLN A 282 -0.07 13.04 -14.21
C GLN A 282 0.99 13.85 -13.45
N SER A 283 0.69 15.13 -13.17
CA SER A 283 1.54 15.98 -12.34
C SER A 283 1.63 15.45 -10.90
N ALA A 284 2.64 15.88 -10.14
CA ALA A 284 2.79 15.56 -8.73
C ALA A 284 1.56 15.97 -7.93
N GLU A 285 1.04 17.17 -8.16
CA GLU A 285 -0.18 17.67 -7.50
C GLU A 285 -1.38 16.78 -7.82
N ARG A 286 -1.59 16.44 -9.09
CA ARG A 286 -2.71 15.60 -9.51
C ARG A 286 -2.58 14.17 -8.98
N SER A 287 -1.35 13.63 -8.90
CA SER A 287 -1.09 12.31 -8.30
C SER A 287 -1.39 12.31 -6.80
N LEU A 288 -1.02 13.37 -6.05
CA LEU A 288 -1.38 13.55 -4.65
C LEU A 288 -2.90 13.64 -4.46
N ARG A 289 -3.60 14.42 -5.30
CA ARG A 289 -5.08 14.52 -5.27
C ARG A 289 -5.74 13.17 -5.55
N THR A 290 -5.22 12.41 -6.52
CA THR A 290 -5.70 11.07 -6.81
C THR A 290 -5.48 10.14 -5.60
N GLY A 291 -4.34 10.24 -4.92
CA GLY A 291 -4.06 9.56 -3.66
C GLY A 291 -5.09 9.88 -2.58
N HIS A 292 -5.37 11.16 -2.35
CA HIS A 292 -6.37 11.58 -1.35
C HIS A 292 -7.79 11.12 -1.68
N LEU A 293 -8.22 11.17 -2.94
CA LEU A 293 -9.53 10.66 -3.37
C LEU A 293 -9.66 9.16 -3.15
N THR A 294 -8.60 8.41 -3.44
CA THR A 294 -8.58 6.96 -3.24
C THR A 294 -8.59 6.61 -1.74
N ALA A 295 -7.81 7.33 -0.93
CA ALA A 295 -7.85 7.20 0.53
C ALA A 295 -9.23 7.50 1.11
N ALA A 296 -9.89 8.56 0.61
CA ALA A 296 -11.26 8.91 1.02
C ALA A 296 -12.27 7.79 0.74
N SER A 297 -12.08 7.01 -0.33
CA SER A 297 -12.92 5.84 -0.63
C SER A 297 -12.73 4.71 0.39
N ALA A 298 -11.49 4.43 0.80
CA ALA A 298 -11.20 3.45 1.84
C ALA A 298 -11.77 3.86 3.20
N LEU A 299 -11.61 5.14 3.58
CA LEU A 299 -12.06 5.66 4.87
C LEU A 299 -13.58 5.57 5.10
N ARG A 300 -14.39 5.46 4.03
CA ARG A 300 -15.86 5.45 4.09
C ARG A 300 -16.49 4.06 4.22
N VAL A 301 -15.70 3.01 4.30
CA VAL A 301 -16.18 1.62 4.38
C VAL A 301 -15.55 0.89 5.56
N THR A 302 -16.14 -0.20 6.01
CA THR A 302 -15.61 -1.03 7.10
C THR A 302 -14.50 -1.99 6.65
N GLY A 303 -14.39 -2.24 5.34
CA GLY A 303 -13.31 -3.01 4.71
C GLY A 303 -12.18 -2.10 4.24
N ASP A 304 -11.10 -2.70 3.77
CA ASP A 304 -9.91 -1.96 3.32
C ASP A 304 -10.02 -1.44 1.87
N HIS A 305 -11.10 -1.81 1.14
CA HIS A 305 -11.29 -1.48 -0.27
C HIS A 305 -12.72 -1.00 -0.53
N GLY A 306 -12.88 0.31 -0.67
CA GLY A 306 -14.15 1.00 -0.96
C GLY A 306 -14.25 1.47 -2.42
N PRO A 307 -15.48 1.75 -2.91
CA PRO A 307 -15.70 2.19 -4.29
C PRO A 307 -15.12 3.59 -4.53
N LEU A 308 -14.45 3.76 -5.65
CA LEU A 308 -14.04 5.09 -6.11
C LEU A 308 -15.26 5.90 -6.57
N PRO A 309 -15.22 7.25 -6.50
CA PRO A 309 -16.22 8.09 -7.14
C PRO A 309 -16.32 7.80 -8.64
N GLU A 310 -17.48 8.01 -9.23
CA GLU A 310 -17.72 7.83 -10.65
C GLU A 310 -16.69 8.59 -11.51
N PRO A 311 -16.29 8.08 -12.69
CA PRO A 311 -15.20 8.68 -13.50
C PRO A 311 -15.39 10.16 -13.80
N GLY A 312 -16.63 10.61 -14.04
CA GLY A 312 -16.95 12.00 -14.28
C GLY A 312 -16.74 12.88 -13.05
N GLU A 313 -17.14 12.40 -11.88
CA GLU A 313 -16.94 13.08 -10.62
C GLU A 313 -15.47 13.14 -10.23
N ARG A 314 -14.73 12.02 -10.35
CA ARG A 314 -13.27 11.98 -10.13
C ARG A 314 -12.57 13.05 -10.97
N ARG A 315 -12.91 13.15 -12.27
CA ARG A 315 -12.30 14.15 -13.16
C ARG A 315 -12.61 15.56 -12.68
N ARG A 316 -13.87 15.85 -12.37
CA ARG A 316 -14.29 17.15 -11.83
C ARG A 316 -13.52 17.51 -10.56
N LEU A 317 -13.40 16.59 -9.60
CA LEU A 317 -12.70 16.80 -8.34
C LEU A 317 -11.20 17.02 -8.54
N LEU A 318 -10.57 16.34 -9.48
CA LEU A 318 -9.16 16.51 -9.78
C LEU A 318 -8.85 17.82 -10.52
N ASP A 319 -9.84 18.44 -11.17
CA ASP A 319 -9.69 19.65 -11.98
C ASP A 319 -10.08 20.95 -11.24
N ILE A 320 -10.70 20.86 -10.04
CA ILE A 320 -11.03 22.06 -9.24
C ILE A 320 -9.78 22.76 -8.75
N ASP A 321 -9.88 24.06 -8.49
CA ASP A 321 -8.80 24.83 -7.90
C ASP A 321 -8.50 24.39 -6.45
N ILE A 322 -7.40 24.86 -5.88
CA ILE A 322 -6.99 24.48 -4.53
C ILE A 322 -8.02 24.90 -3.47
N ARG A 323 -8.73 26.02 -3.69
CA ARG A 323 -9.75 26.49 -2.76
C ARG A 323 -10.94 25.55 -2.74
N GLY A 324 -11.46 25.20 -3.93
CA GLY A 324 -12.53 24.21 -4.06
C GLY A 324 -12.11 22.83 -3.51
N TRP A 325 -10.84 22.45 -3.71
CA TRP A 325 -10.30 21.22 -3.14
C TRP A 325 -10.39 21.19 -1.61
N CYS A 326 -9.97 22.26 -0.92
CA CYS A 326 -10.03 22.37 0.54
C CYS A 326 -11.47 22.38 1.11
N GLU A 327 -12.46 22.75 0.30
CA GLU A 327 -13.88 22.78 0.66
C GLU A 327 -14.60 21.45 0.36
N THR A 328 -13.97 20.52 -0.38
CA THR A 328 -14.53 19.21 -0.74
C THR A 328 -14.64 18.27 0.50
N ARG A 329 -15.77 17.56 0.61
CA ARG A 329 -16.08 16.60 1.69
C ARG A 329 -16.36 15.21 1.14
#